data_6bca6e5ff8a4c67da36f3d135fe4a8c1
#
_entry.id   6bca6e5ff8a4c67da36f3d135fe4a8c1
#
_cell.length_a   1.000
_cell.length_b   1.000
_cell.length_c   1.000
_cell.angle_alpha   90.00
_cell.angle_beta   90.00
_cell.angle_gamma   90.00
#
_symmetry.space_group_name_H-M   'P 1'
#
loop_
_entity.id
_entity.type
_entity.pdbx_description
1 polymer ?
#
loop_
_entity_poly.entity_id
_entity_poly.type
_entity_poly.pdbx_seq_one_letter_code
_entity_poly.pdbx_strand_id
1 'polypeptide(L)'
;MKLIASKKPIEVKDGINFKHFIKNCDEKLRCDVQNEIFYDENRVPLDTEDIFDEEEQDYYINDFSVFLYVNNECAGYGQIILSNDLYTIVNFGIIKKYRCCGYGQLLLNYLIELCRINQIEHVYIRVEKNNYKAVSLYNKVGFREYISYDTWYKCI
;
A
#
# COMPACT_ATOMS: atom_id res chain seq x y z
N MET A 1 -5.90 19.84 -3.01
CA MET A 1 -7.02 19.03 -2.49
C MET A 1 -6.88 18.86 -0.98
N LYS A 2 -7.92 19.20 -0.22
CA LYS A 2 -7.88 19.03 1.23
C LYS A 2 -8.22 17.58 1.56
N LEU A 3 -7.22 16.81 1.95
CA LEU A 3 -7.41 15.43 2.37
C LEU A 3 -8.10 15.41 3.73
N ILE A 4 -9.25 14.76 3.80
CA ILE A 4 -9.93 14.53 5.07
C ILE A 4 -9.39 13.21 5.60
N ALA A 5 -8.53 13.30 6.61
CA ALA A 5 -8.02 12.11 7.27
C ALA A 5 -9.19 11.28 7.78
N SER A 6 -9.19 10.00 7.48
CA SER A 6 -10.12 9.06 8.08
C SER A 6 -9.91 9.07 9.60
N LYS A 7 -10.90 9.47 10.34
CA LYS A 7 -10.80 9.64 11.80
C LYS A 7 -10.80 8.32 12.59
N LYS A 8 -11.07 7.20 11.93
CA LYS A 8 -11.09 5.89 12.61
C LYS A 8 -10.54 4.81 11.70
N PRO A 9 -9.60 3.99 12.20
CA PRO A 9 -9.27 2.75 11.50
C PRO A 9 -10.53 1.91 11.34
N ILE A 10 -10.72 1.32 10.18
CA ILE A 10 -11.82 0.38 9.95
C ILE A 10 -11.42 -0.91 10.65
N GLU A 11 -12.07 -1.18 11.78
CA GLU A 11 -11.93 -2.45 12.47
C GLU A 11 -12.65 -3.53 11.67
N VAL A 12 -11.91 -4.43 11.03
CA VAL A 12 -12.51 -5.42 10.13
C VAL A 12 -12.74 -6.76 10.82
N LYS A 13 -11.88 -7.12 11.76
CA LYS A 13 -11.93 -8.35 12.58
C LYS A 13 -11.17 -8.16 13.88
N ASP A 14 -11.44 -9.03 14.86
CA ASP A 14 -10.66 -9.08 16.09
C ASP A 14 -9.18 -9.26 15.80
N GLY A 15 -8.36 -8.41 16.39
CA GLY A 15 -6.90 -8.46 16.24
C GLY A 15 -6.35 -7.81 14.99
N ILE A 16 -7.18 -7.28 14.08
CA ILE A 16 -6.71 -6.57 12.87
C ILE A 16 -6.92 -5.08 13.02
N ASN A 17 -5.83 -4.34 12.82
CA ASN A 17 -5.84 -2.87 12.85
C ASN A 17 -5.07 -2.30 11.66
N PHE A 18 -5.52 -1.14 11.22
CA PHE A 18 -4.80 -0.31 10.24
C PHE A 18 -4.28 0.92 10.94
N LYS A 19 -2.99 1.21 10.78
CA LYS A 19 -2.38 2.40 11.36
C LYS A 19 -1.72 3.23 10.26
N HIS A 20 -2.03 4.52 10.27
CA HIS A 20 -1.40 5.44 9.34
C HIS A 20 0.02 5.77 9.80
N PHE A 21 0.91 5.91 8.82
CA PHE A 21 2.30 6.29 9.04
C PHE A 21 2.39 7.66 9.72
N ILE A 22 3.22 7.74 10.75
CA ILE A 22 3.50 8.99 11.48
C ILE A 22 4.91 9.45 11.16
N LYS A 23 5.03 10.62 10.52
CA LYS A 23 6.32 11.24 10.22
C LYS A 23 7.18 11.44 11.47
N ASN A 24 8.47 11.21 11.33
CA ASN A 24 9.47 11.30 12.40
C ASN A 24 9.33 10.23 13.49
N CYS A 25 8.45 9.24 13.28
CA CYS A 25 8.24 8.14 14.21
C CYS A 25 8.37 6.77 13.53
N ASP A 26 7.81 6.62 12.34
CA ASP A 26 7.59 5.31 11.72
C ASP A 26 8.56 4.96 10.58
N GLU A 27 9.57 5.78 10.30
CA GLU A 27 10.52 5.55 9.21
C GLU A 27 11.26 4.24 9.36
N LYS A 28 11.73 3.94 10.56
CA LYS A 28 12.44 2.68 10.84
C LYS A 28 11.53 1.47 10.67
N LEU A 29 10.31 1.55 11.18
CA LEU A 29 9.32 0.47 11.02
C LEU A 29 9.02 0.23 9.55
N ARG A 30 8.81 1.29 8.78
CA ARG A 30 8.56 1.18 7.35
C ARG A 30 9.74 0.52 6.62
N CYS A 31 10.98 0.91 6.92
CA CYS A 31 12.17 0.27 6.37
C CYS A 31 12.17 -1.23 6.65
N ASP A 32 11.99 -1.60 7.91
CA ASP A 32 12.04 -3.00 8.33
C ASP A 32 10.94 -3.83 7.64
N VAL A 33 9.73 -3.30 7.59
CA VAL A 33 8.58 -3.98 6.97
C VAL A 33 8.77 -4.11 5.45
N GLN A 34 9.14 -3.04 4.76
CA GLN A 34 9.35 -3.08 3.31
C GLN A 34 10.52 -3.98 2.94
N ASN A 35 11.61 -3.95 3.69
CA ASN A 35 12.75 -4.82 3.44
C ASN A 35 12.39 -6.29 3.62
N GLU A 36 11.52 -6.61 4.56
CA GLU A 36 11.05 -7.98 4.77
C GLU A 36 10.06 -8.41 3.68
N ILE A 37 9.12 -7.54 3.30
CA ILE A 37 8.14 -7.83 2.24
C ILE A 37 8.82 -8.10 0.91
N PHE A 38 9.80 -7.26 0.53
CA PHE A 38 10.45 -7.29 -0.77
C PHE A 38 11.86 -7.87 -0.72
N TYR A 39 12.13 -8.74 0.24
CA TYR A 39 13.42 -9.38 0.37
C TYR A 39 13.82 -10.11 -0.92
N ASP A 40 15.01 -9.78 -1.42
CA ASP A 40 15.65 -10.41 -2.56
C ASP A 40 17.17 -10.28 -2.38
N GLU A 41 17.91 -11.35 -2.63
CA GLU A 41 19.37 -11.37 -2.47
C GLU A 41 20.08 -10.31 -3.31
N ASN A 42 19.48 -9.92 -4.43
CA ASN A 42 20.05 -8.93 -5.35
C ASN A 42 19.55 -7.50 -5.10
N ARG A 43 18.68 -7.31 -4.14
CA ARG A 43 18.10 -6.01 -3.82
C ARG A 43 18.86 -5.35 -2.67
N VAL A 44 19.23 -4.08 -2.89
CA VAL A 44 19.78 -3.25 -1.81
C VAL A 44 18.65 -2.90 -0.84
N PRO A 45 18.77 -3.22 0.45
CA PRO A 45 17.76 -2.83 1.43
C PRO A 45 17.62 -1.31 1.54
N LEU A 46 16.41 -0.87 1.87
CA LEU A 46 16.16 0.53 2.20
C LEU A 46 16.75 0.87 3.56
N ASP A 47 17.20 2.11 3.71
CA ASP A 47 17.52 2.69 5.02
C ASP A 47 16.53 3.83 5.34
N THR A 48 16.65 4.40 6.53
CA THR A 48 15.74 5.45 6.97
C THR A 48 15.92 6.75 6.17
N GLU A 49 17.12 7.01 5.65
CA GLU A 49 17.36 8.19 4.80
C GLU A 49 16.56 8.10 3.49
N ASP A 50 16.46 6.91 2.91
CA ASP A 50 15.63 6.67 1.73
C ASP A 50 14.17 7.06 1.98
N ILE A 51 13.65 6.77 3.17
CA ILE A 51 12.28 7.11 3.54
C ILE A 51 12.13 8.62 3.74
N PHE A 52 13.07 9.26 4.44
CA PHE A 52 13.05 10.72 4.60
C PHE A 52 13.15 11.45 3.26
N ASP A 53 13.99 10.97 2.35
CA ASP A 53 14.11 11.53 1.00
C ASP A 53 12.80 11.40 0.22
N GLU A 54 12.12 10.27 0.33
CA GLU A 54 10.81 10.07 -0.32
C GLU A 54 9.75 11.02 0.24
N GLU A 55 9.74 11.28 1.54
CA GLU A 55 8.78 12.19 2.17
C GLU A 55 8.86 13.63 1.62
N GLU A 56 10.01 14.02 1.09
CA GLU A 56 10.22 15.34 0.48
C GLU A 56 9.83 15.40 -1.00
N GLN A 57 9.44 14.29 -1.61
CA GLN A 57 9.06 14.26 -3.02
C GLN A 57 7.64 14.77 -3.24
N ASP A 58 7.41 15.40 -4.40
CA ASP A 58 6.10 15.97 -4.76
C ASP A 58 5.00 14.91 -4.86
N TYR A 59 5.36 13.67 -5.17
CA TYR A 59 4.39 12.58 -5.31
C TYR A 59 3.91 12.01 -3.96
N TYR A 60 4.62 12.31 -2.87
CA TYR A 60 4.32 11.75 -1.54
C TYR A 60 3.11 12.43 -0.92
N ILE A 61 2.19 11.63 -0.36
CA ILE A 61 1.00 12.12 0.33
C ILE A 61 1.03 11.60 1.76
N ASN A 62 1.10 12.51 2.74
CA ASN A 62 1.31 12.20 4.15
C ASN A 62 0.36 11.16 4.72
N ASP A 63 -0.94 11.31 4.49
CA ASP A 63 -1.94 10.48 5.17
C ASP A 63 -2.27 9.18 4.42
N PHE A 64 -1.56 8.88 3.33
CA PHE A 64 -1.84 7.76 2.46
C PHE A 64 -0.83 6.61 2.54
N SER A 65 -0.09 6.54 3.63
CA SER A 65 0.80 5.43 3.96
C SER A 65 0.21 4.66 5.14
N VAL A 66 0.00 3.36 4.98
CA VAL A 66 -0.78 2.55 5.92
C VAL A 66 -0.06 1.25 6.27
N PHE A 67 -0.02 0.95 7.56
CA PHE A 67 0.41 -0.36 8.07
C PHE A 67 -0.80 -1.22 8.41
N LEU A 68 -0.71 -2.51 8.11
CA LEU A 68 -1.64 -3.53 8.60
C LEU A 68 -1.02 -4.24 9.79
N TYR A 69 -1.77 -4.28 10.90
CA TYR A 69 -1.37 -5.00 12.12
C TYR A 69 -2.26 -6.22 12.34
N VAL A 70 -1.64 -7.32 12.71
CA VAL A 70 -2.31 -8.56 13.10
C VAL A 70 -1.85 -8.91 14.51
N ASN A 71 -2.76 -8.91 15.48
CA ASN A 71 -2.46 -9.17 16.89
C ASN A 71 -1.29 -8.33 17.43
N ASN A 72 -1.31 -7.03 17.14
CA ASN A 72 -0.29 -6.04 17.53
C ASN A 72 1.08 -6.22 16.87
N GLU A 73 1.21 -7.05 15.85
CA GLU A 73 2.42 -7.21 15.05
C GLU A 73 2.18 -6.64 13.64
N CYS A 74 3.12 -5.84 13.14
CA CYS A 74 3.01 -5.30 11.79
C CYS A 74 3.16 -6.42 10.75
N ALA A 75 2.15 -6.60 9.93
CA ALA A 75 2.07 -7.68 8.94
C ALA A 75 2.15 -7.20 7.50
N GLY A 76 1.93 -5.93 7.25
CA GLY A 76 1.92 -5.41 5.88
C GLY A 76 1.99 -3.89 5.81
N TYR A 77 2.20 -3.41 4.60
CA TYR A 77 2.31 -1.99 4.30
C TYR A 77 1.81 -1.71 2.88
N GLY A 78 1.27 -0.54 2.69
CA GLY A 78 0.92 -0.04 1.37
C GLY A 78 0.75 1.47 1.42
N GLN A 79 0.97 2.13 0.29
CA GLN A 79 0.80 3.57 0.20
C GLN A 79 0.21 3.98 -1.14
N ILE A 80 -0.38 5.15 -1.16
CA ILE A 80 -0.89 5.78 -2.35
C ILE A 80 -0.08 7.04 -2.60
N ILE A 81 0.43 7.18 -3.80
CA ILE A 81 1.16 8.37 -4.26
C ILE A 81 0.38 9.05 -5.38
N LEU A 82 0.68 10.31 -5.64
CA LEU A 82 0.16 11.03 -6.80
C LEU A 82 1.33 11.31 -7.76
N SER A 83 1.40 10.57 -8.84
CA SER A 83 2.45 10.68 -9.85
C SER A 83 1.83 10.82 -11.23
N ASN A 84 2.28 11.82 -12.01
CA ASN A 84 1.73 12.10 -13.35
C ASN A 84 0.19 12.22 -13.36
N ASP A 85 -0.35 12.88 -12.34
CA ASP A 85 -1.80 13.04 -12.12
C ASP A 85 -2.57 11.73 -11.88
N LEU A 86 -1.88 10.63 -11.61
CA LEU A 86 -2.48 9.35 -11.29
C LEU A 86 -2.24 8.99 -9.83
N TYR A 87 -3.30 8.74 -9.07
CA TYR A 87 -3.20 8.13 -7.76
C TYR A 87 -2.86 6.66 -7.91
N THR A 88 -1.71 6.27 -7.39
CA THR A 88 -1.15 4.93 -7.59
C THR A 88 -0.79 4.27 -6.27
N ILE A 89 -1.21 3.02 -6.10
CA ILE A 89 -0.80 2.20 -4.96
C ILE A 89 0.59 1.66 -5.25
N VAL A 90 1.52 1.92 -4.34
CA VAL A 90 2.92 1.47 -4.44
C VAL A 90 3.38 0.87 -3.12
N ASN A 91 4.48 0.14 -3.18
CA ASN A 91 5.10 -0.49 -2.01
C ASN A 91 4.14 -1.37 -1.21
N PHE A 92 3.16 -1.94 -1.89
CA PHE A 92 2.11 -2.78 -1.31
C PHE A 92 2.60 -4.21 -1.14
N GLY A 93 2.43 -4.75 0.04
CA GLY A 93 2.74 -6.14 0.29
C GLY A 93 2.45 -6.60 1.71
N ILE A 94 2.56 -7.90 1.90
CA ILE A 94 2.37 -8.59 3.17
C ILE A 94 3.66 -9.33 3.51
N ILE A 95 4.07 -9.28 4.77
CA ILE A 95 5.22 -10.04 5.28
C ILE A 95 4.96 -11.54 5.05
N LYS A 96 5.98 -12.25 4.63
CA LYS A 96 5.90 -13.66 4.19
C LYS A 96 5.12 -14.55 5.17
N LYS A 97 5.38 -14.41 6.45
CA LYS A 97 4.74 -15.18 7.53
C LYS A 97 3.21 -15.02 7.56
N TYR A 98 2.70 -13.90 7.08
CA TYR A 98 1.26 -13.58 7.07
C TYR A 98 0.60 -13.75 5.71
N ARG A 99 1.33 -14.24 4.71
CA ARG A 99 0.77 -14.44 3.35
C ARG A 99 -0.21 -15.61 3.31
N CYS A 100 -1.06 -15.60 2.29
CA CYS A 100 -2.08 -16.64 2.03
C CYS A 100 -3.16 -16.75 3.12
N CYS A 101 -3.39 -15.66 3.87
CA CYS A 101 -4.40 -15.58 4.91
C CYS A 101 -5.48 -14.53 4.63
N GLY A 102 -5.48 -13.93 3.43
CA GLY A 102 -6.44 -12.90 3.05
C GLY A 102 -6.09 -11.48 3.50
N TYR A 103 -4.96 -11.27 4.14
CA TYR A 103 -4.57 -9.94 4.63
C TYR A 103 -4.24 -8.95 3.51
N GLY A 104 -3.69 -9.42 2.40
CA GLY A 104 -3.47 -8.57 1.24
C GLY A 104 -4.76 -7.97 0.70
N GLN A 105 -5.82 -8.75 0.66
CA GLN A 105 -7.15 -8.27 0.26
C GLN A 105 -7.70 -7.23 1.25
N LEU A 106 -7.54 -7.45 2.56
CA LEU A 106 -7.98 -6.50 3.57
C LEU A 106 -7.26 -5.17 3.45
N LEU A 107 -5.93 -5.20 3.31
CA LEU A 107 -5.13 -3.98 3.16
C LEU A 107 -5.49 -3.23 1.88
N LEU A 108 -5.63 -3.95 0.79
CA LEU A 108 -5.97 -3.35 -0.50
C LEU A 108 -7.37 -2.72 -0.47
N ASN A 109 -8.35 -3.39 0.12
CA ASN A 109 -9.68 -2.84 0.32
C ASN A 109 -9.66 -1.58 1.18
N TYR A 110 -8.82 -1.55 2.21
CA TYR A 110 -8.65 -0.36 3.06
C TYR A 110 -8.10 0.82 2.25
N LEU A 111 -7.09 0.60 1.42
CA LEU A 111 -6.51 1.64 0.58
C LEU A 111 -7.52 2.17 -0.45
N ILE A 112 -8.32 1.28 -1.05
CA ILE A 112 -9.39 1.65 -1.98
C ILE A 112 -10.46 2.49 -1.26
N GLU A 113 -10.87 2.07 -0.07
CA GLU A 113 -11.82 2.82 0.75
C GLU A 113 -11.29 4.20 1.14
N LEU A 114 -9.99 4.29 1.45
CA LEU A 114 -9.34 5.56 1.73
C LEU A 114 -9.41 6.51 0.52
N CYS A 115 -9.23 5.99 -0.68
CA CYS A 115 -9.43 6.74 -1.91
C CYS A 115 -10.88 7.21 -2.04
N ARG A 116 -11.83 6.33 -1.81
CA ARG A 116 -13.26 6.65 -1.92
C ARG A 116 -13.67 7.77 -0.94
N ILE A 117 -13.23 7.67 0.31
CA ILE A 117 -13.51 8.68 1.34
C ILE A 117 -12.93 10.04 0.96
N ASN A 118 -11.79 10.08 0.30
CA ASN A 118 -11.13 11.31 -0.15
C ASN A 118 -11.57 11.75 -1.55
N GLN A 119 -12.65 11.18 -2.09
CA GLN A 119 -13.22 11.54 -3.38
C GLN A 119 -12.25 11.36 -4.56
N ILE A 120 -11.38 10.38 -4.45
CA ILE A 120 -10.49 9.94 -5.53
C ILE A 120 -11.27 8.94 -6.38
N GLU A 121 -11.58 9.31 -7.62
CA GLU A 121 -12.41 8.50 -8.51
C GLU A 121 -11.69 7.25 -9.03
N HIS A 122 -10.39 7.38 -9.27
CA HIS A 122 -9.59 6.32 -9.88
C HIS A 122 -8.29 6.13 -9.12
N VAL A 123 -7.98 4.88 -8.81
CA VAL A 123 -6.69 4.48 -8.26
C VAL A 123 -6.09 3.39 -9.14
N TYR A 124 -4.79 3.43 -9.33
CA TYR A 124 -4.05 2.55 -10.22
C TYR A 124 -3.08 1.70 -9.42
N ILE A 125 -2.78 0.53 -9.94
CA ILE A 125 -1.73 -0.32 -9.42
C ILE A 125 -0.98 -0.94 -10.60
N ARG A 126 0.35 -1.00 -10.48
CA ARG A 126 1.20 -1.59 -11.50
C ARG A 126 1.60 -3.00 -11.08
N VAL A 127 1.51 -3.93 -12.01
CA VAL A 127 1.91 -5.31 -11.76
C VAL A 127 2.43 -5.95 -13.04
N GLU A 128 3.41 -6.82 -12.93
CA GLU A 128 3.87 -7.62 -14.06
C GLU A 128 2.82 -8.69 -14.40
N LYS A 129 2.55 -8.89 -15.69
CA LYS A 129 1.53 -9.83 -16.15
C LYS A 129 1.76 -11.27 -15.69
N ASN A 130 3.02 -11.66 -15.53
CA ASN A 130 3.39 -13.01 -15.07
C ASN A 130 3.25 -13.18 -13.55
N ASN A 131 2.98 -12.11 -12.81
CA ASN A 131 2.69 -12.18 -11.38
C ASN A 131 1.21 -12.56 -11.17
N TYR A 132 0.87 -13.82 -11.44
CA TYR A 132 -0.51 -14.31 -11.45
C TYR A 132 -1.22 -14.15 -10.10
N LYS A 133 -0.51 -14.31 -8.99
CA LYS A 133 -1.10 -14.14 -7.66
C LYS A 133 -1.55 -12.71 -7.42
N ALA A 134 -0.71 -11.73 -7.75
CA ALA A 134 -1.05 -10.32 -7.61
C ALA A 134 -2.19 -9.93 -8.56
N VAL A 135 -2.11 -10.33 -9.83
CA VAL A 135 -3.17 -10.06 -10.82
C VAL A 135 -4.50 -10.63 -10.34
N SER A 136 -4.52 -11.87 -9.86
CA SER A 136 -5.71 -12.51 -9.33
C SER A 136 -6.31 -11.72 -8.15
N LEU A 137 -5.47 -11.30 -7.21
CA LEU A 137 -5.90 -10.48 -6.07
C LEU A 137 -6.51 -9.16 -6.55
N TYR A 138 -5.84 -8.47 -7.46
CA TYR A 138 -6.29 -7.16 -7.94
C TYR A 138 -7.61 -7.27 -8.70
N ASN A 139 -7.77 -8.27 -9.54
CA ASN A 139 -9.03 -8.54 -10.21
C ASN A 139 -10.16 -8.83 -9.21
N LYS A 140 -9.87 -9.60 -8.17
CA LYS A 140 -10.84 -9.96 -7.13
C LYS A 140 -11.38 -8.74 -6.38
N VAL A 141 -10.53 -7.73 -6.12
CA VAL A 141 -10.95 -6.52 -5.41
C VAL A 141 -11.52 -5.45 -6.33
N GLY A 142 -11.56 -5.65 -7.63
CA GLY A 142 -12.22 -4.76 -8.57
C GLY A 142 -11.34 -4.01 -9.55
N PHE A 143 -10.03 -4.25 -9.54
CA PHE A 143 -9.16 -3.68 -10.56
C PHE A 143 -9.45 -4.29 -11.93
N ARG A 144 -9.24 -3.50 -12.97
CA ARG A 144 -9.34 -3.95 -14.36
C ARG A 144 -8.11 -3.48 -15.13
N GLU A 145 -7.67 -4.27 -16.07
CA GLU A 145 -6.54 -3.93 -16.91
C GLU A 145 -6.79 -2.60 -17.64
N TYR A 146 -5.86 -1.67 -17.49
CA TYR A 146 -5.97 -0.32 -18.04
C TYR A 146 -5.07 -0.14 -19.26
N ILE A 147 -3.79 -0.55 -19.14
CA ILE A 147 -2.81 -0.51 -20.24
C ILE A 147 -2.09 -1.85 -20.28
N SER A 148 -2.30 -2.62 -21.36
CA SER A 148 -1.86 -4.01 -21.41
C SER A 148 -0.34 -4.19 -21.53
N TYR A 149 0.36 -3.31 -22.22
CA TYR A 149 1.81 -3.45 -22.40
C TYR A 149 2.63 -2.87 -21.24
N ASP A 150 2.06 -1.95 -20.47
CA ASP A 150 2.70 -1.36 -19.30
C ASP A 150 2.27 -2.01 -17.98
N THR A 151 1.42 -3.00 -18.05
CA THR A 151 0.97 -3.74 -16.87
C THR A 151 0.31 -2.87 -15.79
N TRP A 152 -0.42 -1.83 -16.20
CA TRP A 152 -1.20 -1.00 -15.31
C TRP A 152 -2.62 -1.54 -15.12
N TYR A 153 -3.12 -1.46 -13.89
CA TYR A 153 -4.49 -1.83 -13.54
C TYR A 153 -5.19 -0.64 -12.87
N LYS A 154 -6.46 -0.48 -13.18
CA LYS A 154 -7.30 0.59 -12.64
C LYS A 154 -8.47 0.00 -11.87
N CYS A 155 -8.69 0.49 -10.67
CA CYS A 155 -9.91 0.23 -9.92
C CYS A 155 -10.97 1.27 -10.29
N ILE A 156 -12.13 0.79 -10.64
CA ILE A 156 -13.27 1.62 -11.06
C ILE A 156 -14.23 1.77 -9.89
#